data_ea46311e7601bb0ec4c0faea04aebc46
#
_entry.id   ea46311e7601bb0ec4c0faea04aebc46
#
_cell.length_a   1.000
_cell.length_b   1.000
_cell.length_c   1.000
_cell.angle_alpha   90.00
_cell.angle_beta   90.00
_cell.angle_gamma   90.00
#
_symmetry.space_group_name_H-M   'P 1'
#
loop_
_entity.id
_entity.type
_entity.pdbx_description
1 polymer ?
#
loop_
_entity_poly.entity_id
_entity_poly.type
_entity_poly.pdbx_seq_one_letter_code
_entity_poly.pdbx_strand_id
1 'polypeptide(L)'
;MRRSDISPADQHPDQQAREGKCSLSIQFLPDDAGGVEMLRLSPGTRLGLHRHTGEVHALTLAGERRLNDGRVVRPGDYIHEPAGNVDWWEATGTEELLVHVVVKGSVEYLGPHHTVLQRITTADRRVDYRRWCETVGLTPRDLR
;
A
#
# COMPACT_ATOMS: atom_id res chain seq x y z
N MET A 1 -18.08 -6.46 -3.44
CA MET A 1 -17.26 -7.43 -2.67
C MET A 1 -16.80 -6.79 -1.38
N ARG A 2 -17.05 -7.46 -0.29
CA ARG A 2 -16.55 -7.00 1.00
C ARG A 2 -15.16 -7.53 1.22
N ARG A 3 -14.26 -6.65 1.56
CA ARG A 3 -12.87 -7.02 1.74
C ARG A 3 -12.64 -7.92 2.94
N SER A 4 -13.49 -7.80 3.95
CA SER A 4 -13.39 -8.62 5.14
C SER A 4 -13.64 -10.11 4.88
N ASP A 5 -14.24 -10.43 3.74
CA ASP A 5 -14.53 -11.81 3.37
C ASP A 5 -13.34 -12.50 2.69
N ILE A 6 -12.29 -11.75 2.39
CA ILE A 6 -11.09 -12.24 1.72
C ILE A 6 -9.89 -11.82 2.54
N SER A 7 -9.03 -12.76 2.87
CA SER A 7 -7.82 -12.45 3.63
C SER A 7 -6.89 -11.55 2.80
N PRO A 8 -6.04 -10.78 3.44
CA PRO A 8 -5.04 -10.00 2.71
C PRO A 8 -4.20 -10.83 1.76
N ALA A 9 -3.85 -12.06 2.15
CA ALA A 9 -3.07 -12.94 1.30
C ALA A 9 -3.84 -13.36 0.06
N ASP A 10 -5.17 -13.55 0.20
CA ASP A 10 -6.01 -13.93 -0.95
C ASP A 10 -6.23 -12.75 -1.89
N GLN A 11 -6.27 -11.53 -1.35
CA GLN A 11 -6.44 -10.33 -2.15
C GLN A 11 -5.17 -9.92 -2.86
N HIS A 12 -4.04 -10.14 -2.22
CA HIS A 12 -2.72 -9.82 -2.73
C HIS A 12 -1.80 -11.00 -2.51
N PRO A 13 -1.90 -12.03 -3.36
CA PRO A 13 -1.02 -13.19 -3.23
C PRO A 13 0.42 -12.87 -3.65
N ASP A 14 0.83 -11.66 -3.47
CA ASP A 14 2.19 -11.21 -3.72
C ASP A 14 2.98 -11.18 -2.42
N GLN A 15 4.22 -10.82 -2.52
CA GLN A 15 5.10 -10.75 -1.38
C GLN A 15 4.77 -9.62 -0.41
N GLN A 16 3.87 -8.72 -0.77
CA GLN A 16 3.40 -7.68 0.14
C GLN A 16 2.21 -8.10 0.97
N ALA A 17 1.53 -9.15 0.56
CA ALA A 17 0.42 -9.67 1.34
C ALA A 17 0.97 -10.21 2.65
N ARG A 18 0.46 -9.70 3.74
CA ARG A 18 0.83 -10.12 5.08
C ARG A 18 -0.36 -9.98 5.99
N GLU A 19 -0.30 -10.65 7.14
CA GLU A 19 -1.37 -10.58 8.13
C GLU A 19 -1.65 -9.12 8.50
N GLY A 20 -2.93 -8.75 8.46
CA GLY A 20 -3.40 -7.43 8.84
C GLY A 20 -3.30 -6.36 7.76
N LYS A 21 -2.70 -6.66 6.60
CA LYS A 21 -2.55 -5.69 5.52
C LYS A 21 -3.13 -6.21 4.22
N CYS A 22 -3.88 -5.38 3.52
CA CYS A 22 -4.19 -5.62 2.11
C CYS A 22 -4.22 -4.30 1.34
N SER A 23 -3.93 -4.38 0.06
CA SER A 23 -4.06 -3.24 -0.85
C SER A 23 -4.78 -3.67 -2.12
N LEU A 24 -5.49 -2.74 -2.72
CA LEU A 24 -6.20 -2.95 -3.96
C LEU A 24 -5.82 -1.87 -4.95
N SER A 25 -5.34 -2.27 -6.11
CA SER A 25 -5.05 -1.34 -7.19
C SER A 25 -6.36 -0.79 -7.74
N ILE A 26 -6.43 0.55 -7.87
CA ILE A 26 -7.58 1.26 -8.42
C ILE A 26 -7.27 1.72 -9.85
N GLN A 27 -6.05 2.20 -10.06
CA GLN A 27 -5.62 2.72 -11.34
C GLN A 27 -4.10 2.59 -11.46
N PHE A 28 -3.63 2.32 -12.67
CA PHE A 28 -2.20 2.38 -12.97
C PHE A 28 -1.92 3.66 -13.75
N LEU A 29 -0.84 4.34 -13.38
CA LEU A 29 -0.43 5.57 -14.06
C LEU A 29 0.23 5.23 -15.40
N PRO A 30 0.19 6.15 -16.39
CA PRO A 30 0.81 5.90 -17.69
C PRO A 30 2.30 5.57 -17.56
N ASP A 31 2.80 4.76 -18.49
CA ASP A 31 4.22 4.42 -18.63
C ASP A 31 4.83 3.77 -17.37
N ASP A 32 4.02 2.98 -16.65
CA ASP A 32 4.45 2.33 -15.41
C ASP A 32 5.00 3.31 -14.37
N ALA A 33 4.44 4.51 -14.35
CA ALA A 33 4.90 5.57 -13.46
C ALA A 33 4.40 5.45 -12.01
N GLY A 34 3.67 4.39 -11.71
CA GLY A 34 3.08 4.16 -10.39
C GLY A 34 1.61 3.80 -10.47
N GLY A 35 0.92 3.96 -9.38
CA GLY A 35 -0.50 3.62 -9.32
C GLY A 35 -1.26 4.30 -8.19
N VAL A 36 -2.55 4.12 -8.23
CA VAL A 36 -3.47 4.54 -7.18
C VAL A 36 -3.99 3.28 -6.50
N GLU A 37 -3.91 3.25 -5.18
CA GLU A 37 -4.31 2.09 -4.40
C GLU A 37 -5.20 2.49 -3.23
N MET A 38 -6.03 1.54 -2.80
CA MET A 38 -6.68 1.60 -1.50
C MET A 38 -5.93 0.65 -0.58
N LEU A 39 -5.42 1.19 0.52
CA LEU A 39 -4.63 0.44 1.49
C LEU A 39 -5.42 0.27 2.78
N ARG A 40 -5.50 -0.96 3.28
CA ARG A 40 -6.22 -1.29 4.51
C ARG A 40 -5.32 -2.07 5.46
N LEU A 41 -5.25 -1.61 6.71
CA LEU A 41 -4.49 -2.27 7.76
C LEU A 41 -5.31 -2.40 9.02
N SER A 42 -5.19 -3.57 9.66
CA SER A 42 -5.75 -3.78 10.99
C SER A 42 -4.95 -2.99 12.03
N PRO A 43 -5.60 -2.51 13.11
CA PRO A 43 -4.87 -1.84 14.20
C PRO A 43 -3.70 -2.68 14.69
N GLY A 44 -2.57 -2.04 14.94
CA GLY A 44 -1.35 -2.70 15.39
C GLY A 44 -0.47 -3.24 14.28
N THR A 45 -0.93 -3.24 13.03
CA THR A 45 -0.12 -3.69 11.90
C THR A 45 0.91 -2.62 11.55
N ARG A 46 2.15 -3.04 11.40
CA ARG A 46 3.26 -2.15 11.08
C ARG A 46 3.71 -2.35 9.64
N LEU A 47 3.85 -1.24 8.92
CA LEU A 47 4.52 -1.23 7.63
C LEU A 47 6.01 -0.97 7.90
N GLY A 48 6.84 -1.94 7.55
CA GLY A 48 8.28 -1.89 7.85
C GLY A 48 9.01 -0.81 7.06
N LEU A 49 10.29 -0.67 7.35
CA LEU A 49 11.13 0.36 6.73
C LEU A 49 11.12 0.21 5.22
N HIS A 50 10.80 1.30 4.53
CA HIS A 50 10.72 1.31 3.07
C HIS A 50 11.08 2.69 2.53
N ARG A 51 11.43 2.71 1.25
CA ARG A 51 11.71 3.94 0.51
C ARG A 51 10.82 3.97 -0.72
N HIS A 52 10.23 5.14 -0.99
CA HIS A 52 9.52 5.40 -2.22
C HIS A 52 10.45 6.09 -3.21
N THR A 53 10.59 5.55 -4.41
CA THR A 53 11.46 6.16 -5.43
C THR A 53 10.82 7.40 -6.05
N GLY A 54 9.49 7.51 -6.00
CA GLY A 54 8.74 8.68 -6.44
C GLY A 54 7.93 9.30 -5.30
N GLU A 55 7.15 10.31 -5.63
CA GLU A 55 6.27 10.97 -4.66
C GLU A 55 5.13 10.07 -4.22
N VAL A 56 4.66 10.29 -3.00
CA VAL A 56 3.46 9.64 -2.48
C VAL A 56 2.48 10.70 -2.00
N HIS A 57 1.22 10.52 -2.34
CA HIS A 57 0.11 11.34 -1.85
C HIS A 57 -0.90 10.42 -1.18
N ALA A 58 -1.20 10.65 0.08
CA ALA A 58 -2.06 9.76 0.86
C ALA A 58 -3.14 10.53 1.59
N LEU A 59 -4.38 10.11 1.41
CA LEU A 59 -5.54 10.64 2.12
C LEU A 59 -6.09 9.55 3.04
N THR A 60 -6.11 9.80 4.33
CA THR A 60 -6.69 8.86 5.29
C THR A 60 -8.20 9.00 5.28
N LEU A 61 -8.90 7.89 5.07
CA LEU A 61 -10.37 7.84 5.02
C LEU A 61 -10.98 7.32 6.31
N ALA A 62 -10.32 6.40 6.99
CA ALA A 62 -10.79 5.81 8.25
C ALA A 62 -9.60 5.31 9.05
N GLY A 63 -9.75 5.20 10.36
CA GLY A 63 -8.68 4.77 11.24
C GLY A 63 -7.58 5.80 11.39
N GLU A 64 -6.49 5.41 12.02
CA GLU A 64 -5.35 6.30 12.19
C GLU A 64 -4.05 5.53 12.12
N ARG A 65 -2.96 6.23 11.86
CA ARG A 65 -1.61 5.67 11.86
C ARG A 65 -0.64 6.63 12.51
N ARG A 66 0.42 6.07 13.05
CA ARG A 66 1.51 6.85 13.63
C ARG A 66 2.74 6.69 12.73
N LEU A 67 3.29 7.81 12.31
CA LEU A 67 4.50 7.85 11.51
C LEU A 67 5.73 7.69 12.40
N ASN A 68 6.88 7.38 11.79
CA ASN A 68 8.12 7.15 12.54
C ASN A 68 8.60 8.38 13.32
N ASP A 69 8.16 9.58 12.95
CA ASP A 69 8.50 10.81 13.67
C ASP A 69 7.51 11.13 14.81
N GLY A 70 6.55 10.23 15.08
CA GLY A 70 5.56 10.38 16.14
C GLY A 70 4.27 11.06 15.74
N ARG A 71 4.18 11.64 14.54
CA ARG A 71 2.93 12.26 14.10
C ARG A 71 1.83 11.21 13.95
N VAL A 72 0.63 11.57 14.38
CA VAL A 72 -0.56 10.75 14.21
C VAL A 72 -1.39 11.33 13.06
N VAL A 73 -1.70 10.48 12.10
CA VAL A 73 -2.47 10.85 10.90
C VAL A 73 -3.87 10.28 11.07
N ARG A 74 -4.88 11.15 10.94
CA ARG A 74 -6.30 10.85 11.21
C ARG A 74 -7.14 11.01 9.96
N PRO A 75 -8.41 10.54 10.00
CA PRO A 75 -9.29 10.72 8.84
C PRO A 75 -9.37 12.17 8.39
N GLY A 76 -9.25 12.37 7.08
CA GLY A 76 -9.21 13.70 6.47
C GLY A 76 -7.82 14.29 6.34
N ASP A 77 -6.83 13.75 7.02
CA ASP A 77 -5.46 14.23 6.90
C ASP A 77 -4.85 13.77 5.59
N TYR A 78 -4.09 14.66 4.97
CA TYR A 78 -3.41 14.44 3.72
C TYR A 78 -1.90 14.51 3.94
N ILE A 79 -1.19 13.49 3.47
CA ILE A 79 0.27 13.40 3.59
C ILE A 79 0.88 13.39 2.19
N HIS A 80 1.84 14.29 1.97
CA HIS A 80 2.70 14.26 0.79
C HIS A 80 4.11 13.86 1.22
N GLU A 81 4.64 12.85 0.55
CA GLU A 81 6.02 12.41 0.75
C GLU A 81 6.81 12.70 -0.52
N PRO A 82 7.95 13.38 -0.41
CA PRO A 82 8.79 13.60 -1.58
C PRO A 82 9.45 12.30 -2.05
N ALA A 83 9.88 12.27 -3.30
CA ALA A 83 10.63 11.14 -3.84
C ALA A 83 11.87 10.87 -2.98
N GLY A 84 12.13 9.59 -2.72
CA GLY A 84 13.27 9.14 -1.91
C GLY A 84 13.01 9.09 -0.42
N ASN A 85 11.81 9.45 0.03
CA ASN A 85 11.46 9.41 1.45
C ASN A 85 11.57 7.99 2.01
N VAL A 86 12.21 7.87 3.17
CA VAL A 86 12.36 6.61 3.90
C VAL A 86 11.54 6.69 5.17
N ASP A 87 10.68 5.71 5.39
CA ASP A 87 9.73 5.73 6.49
C ASP A 87 9.35 4.32 6.94
N TRP A 88 8.85 4.23 8.16
CA TRP A 88 8.03 3.13 8.64
C TRP A 88 6.88 3.72 9.45
N TRP A 89 5.77 3.02 9.53
CA TRP A 89 4.62 3.49 10.31
C TRP A 89 3.74 2.31 10.73
N GLU A 90 2.82 2.58 11.62
CA GLU A 90 1.91 1.54 12.10
C GLU A 90 0.48 2.06 12.23
N ALA A 91 -0.47 1.19 11.96
CA ALA A 91 -1.87 1.46 12.20
C ALA A 91 -2.11 1.46 13.71
N THR A 92 -2.77 2.49 14.21
CA THR A 92 -3.04 2.69 15.63
C THR A 92 -4.53 2.83 15.88
N GLY A 93 -4.91 3.02 17.14
CA GLY A 93 -6.33 3.12 17.52
C GLY A 93 -7.04 1.78 17.49
N THR A 94 -8.35 1.81 17.33
CA THR A 94 -9.21 0.62 17.41
C THR A 94 -9.93 0.30 16.11
N GLU A 95 -9.88 1.19 15.13
CA GLU A 95 -10.53 1.01 13.83
C GLU A 95 -9.54 0.59 12.78
N GLU A 96 -10.01 -0.14 11.77
CA GLU A 96 -9.18 -0.43 10.61
C GLU A 96 -8.77 0.87 9.92
N LEU A 97 -7.51 0.93 9.56
CA LEU A 97 -6.96 2.04 8.78
C LEU A 97 -7.32 1.85 7.31
N LEU A 98 -7.83 2.91 6.69
CA LEU A 98 -8.12 2.92 5.26
C LEU A 98 -7.52 4.18 4.66
N VAL A 99 -6.62 3.99 3.69
CA VAL A 99 -5.87 5.08 3.06
C VAL A 99 -6.01 4.99 1.55
N HIS A 100 -6.40 6.10 0.94
CA HIS A 100 -6.33 6.28 -0.51
C HIS A 100 -4.94 6.83 -0.81
N VAL A 101 -4.16 6.10 -1.60
CA VAL A 101 -2.76 6.48 -1.83
C VAL A 101 -2.41 6.47 -3.31
N VAL A 102 -1.72 7.54 -3.73
CA VAL A 102 -1.09 7.62 -5.05
C VAL A 102 0.39 7.41 -4.83
N VAL A 103 0.92 6.33 -5.40
CA VAL A 103 2.34 5.98 -5.29
C VAL A 103 2.96 6.12 -6.67
N LYS A 104 3.84 7.10 -6.82
CA LYS A 104 4.63 7.24 -8.04
C LYS A 104 5.91 6.44 -7.90
N GLY A 105 6.41 5.90 -9.01
CA GLY A 105 7.61 5.07 -8.97
C GLY A 105 7.41 3.72 -8.32
N SER A 106 8.42 3.28 -7.62
CA SER A 106 8.48 1.96 -6.99
C SER A 106 8.64 2.07 -5.48
N VAL A 107 8.36 0.97 -4.77
CA VAL A 107 8.59 0.85 -3.32
C VAL A 107 9.74 -0.12 -3.11
N GLU A 108 10.68 0.26 -2.25
CA GLU A 108 11.80 -0.58 -1.85
C GLU A 108 11.72 -0.86 -0.36
N TYR A 109 11.55 -2.12 0.01
CA TYR A 109 11.62 -2.53 1.41
C TYR A 109 13.07 -2.71 1.80
N LEU A 110 13.45 -2.16 2.96
CA LEU A 110 14.84 -2.01 3.37
C LEU A 110 15.17 -2.87 4.58
N GLY A 111 16.36 -3.43 4.55
CA GLY A 111 16.97 -4.10 5.68
C GLY A 111 18.02 -3.22 6.35
N PRO A 112 18.93 -3.84 7.13
CA PRO A 112 20.00 -3.11 7.81
C PRO A 112 20.83 -2.32 6.80
N HIS A 113 21.25 -1.12 7.23
CA HIS A 113 22.04 -0.19 6.42
C HIS A 113 21.34 0.20 5.11
N HIS A 114 19.99 0.20 5.12
CA HIS A 114 19.16 0.52 3.96
C HIS A 114 19.44 -0.38 2.74
N THR A 115 19.84 -1.63 3.00
CA THR A 115 19.96 -2.62 1.94
C THR A 115 18.59 -2.92 1.36
N VAL A 116 18.45 -2.91 0.04
CA VAL A 116 17.17 -3.22 -0.60
C VAL A 116 16.91 -4.72 -0.50
N LEU A 117 15.91 -5.11 0.26
CA LEU A 117 15.49 -6.49 0.42
C LEU A 117 14.51 -6.89 -0.69
N GLN A 118 13.67 -5.95 -1.12
CA GLN A 118 12.64 -6.21 -2.10
C GLN A 118 12.25 -4.90 -2.76
N ARG A 119 12.06 -4.95 -4.07
CA ARG A 119 11.53 -3.81 -4.84
C ARG A 119 10.23 -4.22 -5.50
N ILE A 120 9.21 -3.37 -5.39
CA ILE A 120 7.91 -3.60 -5.98
C ILE A 120 7.65 -2.48 -6.97
N THR A 121 7.54 -2.87 -8.24
CA THR A 121 7.35 -1.96 -9.36
C THR A 121 5.88 -1.91 -9.77
N THR A 122 5.54 -0.97 -10.66
CA THR A 122 4.20 -0.91 -11.26
C THR A 122 3.88 -2.20 -12.03
N ALA A 123 4.86 -2.75 -12.73
CA ALA A 123 4.68 -4.02 -13.46
C ALA A 123 4.34 -5.17 -12.50
N ASP A 124 5.00 -5.23 -11.34
CA ASP A 124 4.68 -6.21 -10.30
C ASP A 124 3.24 -6.04 -9.84
N ARG A 125 2.80 -4.81 -9.62
CA ARG A 125 1.44 -4.51 -9.18
C ARG A 125 0.39 -4.95 -10.20
N ARG A 126 0.68 -4.82 -11.49
CA ARG A 126 -0.23 -5.29 -12.53
C ARG A 126 -0.37 -6.81 -12.50
N VAL A 127 0.74 -7.51 -12.33
CA VAL A 127 0.72 -8.98 -12.21
C VAL A 127 -0.12 -9.38 -11.00
N ASP A 128 0.10 -8.73 -9.87
CA ASP A 128 -0.62 -9.02 -8.63
C ASP A 128 -2.12 -8.73 -8.77
N TYR A 129 -2.49 -7.64 -9.44
CA TYR A 129 -3.89 -7.33 -9.70
C TYR A 129 -4.57 -8.42 -10.52
N ARG A 130 -3.92 -8.87 -11.59
CA ARG A 130 -4.48 -9.95 -12.43
C ARG A 130 -4.60 -11.25 -11.66
N ARG A 131 -3.58 -11.57 -10.88
CA ARG A 131 -3.56 -12.78 -10.05
C ARG A 131 -4.68 -12.74 -9.02
N TRP A 132 -4.88 -11.60 -8.39
CA TRP A 132 -6.00 -11.42 -7.46
C TRP A 132 -7.34 -11.61 -8.15
N CYS A 133 -7.53 -11.02 -9.34
CA CYS A 133 -8.76 -11.20 -10.11
C CYS A 133 -9.04 -12.68 -10.40
N GLU A 134 -8.02 -13.43 -10.77
CA GLU A 134 -8.16 -14.88 -10.99
C GLU A 134 -8.58 -15.59 -9.71
N THR A 135 -7.97 -15.22 -8.59
CA THR A 135 -8.28 -15.84 -7.29
C THR A 135 -9.73 -15.65 -6.89
N VAL A 136 -10.32 -14.49 -7.16
CA VAL A 136 -11.69 -14.17 -6.76
C VAL A 136 -12.71 -14.33 -7.90
N GLY A 137 -12.29 -14.80 -9.07
CA GLY A 137 -13.18 -15.04 -10.20
C GLY A 137 -13.65 -13.79 -10.92
N LEU A 138 -12.87 -12.71 -10.88
CA LEU A 138 -13.19 -11.47 -11.59
C LEU A 138 -12.38 -11.37 -12.88
N THR A 139 -13.00 -10.75 -13.89
CA THR A 139 -12.30 -10.41 -15.12
C THR A 139 -11.45 -9.16 -14.88
N PRO A 140 -10.13 -9.20 -15.13
CA PRO A 140 -9.30 -8.03 -14.98
C PRO A 140 -9.77 -6.87 -15.83
N ARG A 141 -9.75 -5.67 -15.27
CA ARG A 141 -10.04 -4.44 -15.99
C ARG A 141 -8.74 -3.80 -16.47
N ASP A 142 -8.86 -2.98 -17.50
CA ASP A 142 -7.80 -2.07 -17.85
C ASP A 142 -7.88 -0.88 -16.87
N LEU A 143 -6.93 -0.81 -15.95
CA LEU A 143 -6.91 0.22 -14.91
C LEU A 143 -6.09 1.47 -15.30
N ARG A 144 -5.77 1.62 -16.58
CA ARG A 144 -5.05 2.80 -17.06
C ARG A 144 -5.96 4.01 -17.23
#